data_612e8f41da1ba5307248cd268cc18535
#
_entry.id   612e8f41da1ba5307248cd268cc18535
#
_cell.length_a   1.000
_cell.length_b   1.000
_cell.length_c   1.000
_cell.angle_alpha   90.00
_cell.angle_beta   90.00
_cell.angle_gamma   90.00
#
_symmetry.space_group_name_H-M   'P 1'
#
loop_
_entity.id
_entity.type
_entity.pdbx_description
1 polymer ?
#
loop_
_entity_poly.entity_id
_entity_poly.type
_entity_poly.pdbx_seq_one_letter_code
_entity_poly.pdbx_strand_id
1 'polypeptide(L)'
;MSRSVAAALLAASVAIAAGAQASAPPAVVAKKCALCHGERGESAGEDFPRLAAQHEEYLAKQLRDFRDGRREGLMARMARGLPEEEIVAIARYYAGQPVPAPAAPASELVPVGRFTYLRGNPWSGVPACRTCHGEAALGTALLPRLAGQNAAYLERQIREFTQRKRTNDNEVMHVIAERLTALEARAVAEYLAALR
;
A
#
# COMPACT_ATOMS: atom_id res chain seq x y z
N MET A 1 76.24 -3.77 7.78
CA MET A 1 74.96 -3.92 8.47
C MET A 1 73.93 -3.09 7.66
N SER A 2 73.23 -3.77 6.74
CA SER A 2 72.27 -3.11 5.80
C SER A 2 70.87 -3.38 6.35
N ARG A 3 70.09 -2.30 6.59
CA ARG A 3 68.69 -2.39 7.04
C ARG A 3 67.81 -2.11 5.84
N SER A 4 67.15 -3.16 5.34
CA SER A 4 66.10 -3.05 4.35
C SER A 4 64.80 -2.59 5.02
N VAL A 5 64.26 -1.47 4.57
CA VAL A 5 62.93 -0.97 4.98
C VAL A 5 61.95 -1.46 3.95
N ALA A 6 61.06 -2.39 4.36
CA ALA A 6 59.95 -2.84 3.53
C ALA A 6 58.78 -1.85 3.66
N ALA A 7 58.43 -1.19 2.59
CA ALA A 7 57.25 -0.34 2.51
C ALA A 7 56.01 -1.21 2.23
N ALA A 8 55.08 -1.28 3.17
CA ALA A 8 53.79 -1.92 3.02
C ALA A 8 52.80 -0.94 2.33
N LEU A 9 52.42 -1.27 1.09
CA LEU A 9 51.35 -0.58 0.38
C LEU A 9 49.99 -1.06 0.89
N LEU A 10 49.27 -0.22 1.64
CA LEU A 10 47.85 -0.45 1.96
C LEU A 10 47.00 -0.11 0.73
N ALA A 11 46.44 -1.14 0.11
CA ALA A 11 45.40 -0.96 -0.92
C ALA A 11 44.06 -0.67 -0.24
N ALA A 12 43.60 0.58 -0.30
CA ALA A 12 42.26 0.94 0.15
C ALA A 12 41.23 0.50 -0.89
N SER A 13 40.45 -0.55 -0.57
CA SER A 13 39.34 -1.00 -1.38
C SER A 13 38.16 -0.03 -1.19
N VAL A 14 37.87 0.79 -2.19
CA VAL A 14 36.66 1.62 -2.23
C VAL A 14 35.50 0.70 -2.63
N ALA A 15 34.65 0.33 -1.67
CA ALA A 15 33.38 -0.33 -1.94
C ALA A 15 32.40 0.70 -2.55
N ILE A 16 32.19 0.60 -3.85
CA ILE A 16 31.15 1.37 -4.55
C ILE A 16 29.81 0.73 -4.15
N ALA A 17 29.08 1.39 -3.25
CA ALA A 17 27.68 1.03 -2.98
C ALA A 17 26.86 1.29 -4.26
N ALA A 18 26.46 0.22 -4.94
CA ALA A 18 25.51 0.31 -6.04
C ALA A 18 24.17 0.77 -5.48
N GLY A 19 23.93 2.07 -5.47
CA GLY A 19 22.62 2.64 -5.21
C GLY A 19 21.63 2.08 -6.25
N ALA A 20 20.59 1.38 -5.80
CA ALA A 20 19.50 0.95 -6.67
C ALA A 20 18.89 2.20 -7.30
N GLN A 21 19.23 2.45 -8.56
CA GLN A 21 18.63 3.54 -9.33
C GLN A 21 17.17 3.15 -9.57
N ALA A 22 16.24 3.97 -9.08
CA ALA A 22 14.84 3.80 -9.41
C ALA A 22 14.69 3.88 -10.94
N SER A 23 14.15 2.82 -11.55
CA SER A 23 13.90 2.80 -12.98
C SER A 23 12.95 3.94 -13.36
N ALA A 24 13.17 4.55 -14.53
CA ALA A 24 12.26 5.59 -15.03
C ALA A 24 10.82 5.03 -15.10
N PRO A 25 9.82 5.88 -14.78
CA PRO A 25 8.43 5.44 -14.80
C PRO A 25 8.02 5.03 -16.22
N PRO A 26 7.24 3.94 -16.39
CA PRO A 26 6.62 3.63 -17.67
C PRO A 26 5.84 4.83 -18.20
N ALA A 27 5.82 5.03 -19.51
CA ALA A 27 5.14 6.19 -20.13
C ALA A 27 3.66 6.30 -19.71
N VAL A 28 2.97 5.19 -19.52
CA VAL A 28 1.58 5.14 -19.05
C VAL A 28 1.44 5.68 -17.62
N VAL A 29 2.43 5.43 -16.75
CA VAL A 29 2.43 5.96 -15.37
C VAL A 29 2.49 7.48 -15.41
N ALA A 30 3.46 8.05 -16.14
CA ALA A 30 3.61 9.51 -16.24
C ALA A 30 2.37 10.19 -16.84
N LYS A 31 1.74 9.56 -17.85
CA LYS A 31 0.61 10.15 -18.59
C LYS A 31 -0.74 10.00 -17.89
N LYS A 32 -0.98 8.88 -17.18
CA LYS A 32 -2.32 8.53 -16.68
C LYS A 32 -2.42 8.42 -15.16
N CYS A 33 -1.33 8.07 -14.46
CA CYS A 33 -1.40 7.68 -13.06
C CYS A 33 -0.82 8.73 -12.11
N ALA A 34 0.30 9.34 -12.48
CA ALA A 34 1.13 10.18 -11.61
C ALA A 34 0.39 11.40 -11.06
N LEU A 35 -0.54 12.00 -11.82
CA LEU A 35 -1.29 13.18 -11.39
C LEU A 35 -2.04 12.95 -10.07
N CYS A 36 -2.59 11.75 -9.86
CA CYS A 36 -3.39 11.43 -8.68
C CYS A 36 -2.60 10.59 -7.66
N HIS A 37 -1.77 9.68 -8.14
CA HIS A 37 -1.06 8.73 -7.28
C HIS A 37 0.38 9.14 -6.95
N GLY A 38 0.90 10.22 -7.55
CA GLY A 38 2.30 10.61 -7.48
C GLY A 38 3.17 9.79 -8.45
N GLU A 39 4.32 10.35 -8.82
CA GLU A 39 5.23 9.67 -9.75
C GLU A 39 5.71 8.34 -9.20
N ARG A 40 6.01 8.27 -7.91
CA ARG A 40 6.45 7.05 -7.22
C ARG A 40 5.36 6.37 -6.39
N GLY A 41 4.09 6.80 -6.54
CA GLY A 41 2.98 6.21 -5.81
C GLY A 41 2.83 6.70 -4.38
N GLU A 42 3.39 7.85 -4.04
CA GLU A 42 3.31 8.51 -2.74
C GLU A 42 1.93 9.10 -2.46
N SER A 43 1.08 9.25 -3.48
CA SER A 43 -0.21 9.92 -3.49
C SER A 43 -0.13 11.45 -3.56
N ALA A 44 -1.00 12.06 -4.35
CA ALA A 44 -1.13 13.52 -4.47
C ALA A 44 -2.13 14.12 -3.46
N GLY A 45 -2.82 13.29 -2.66
CA GLY A 45 -3.79 13.75 -1.67
C GLY A 45 -4.48 12.59 -0.94
N GLU A 46 -5.17 12.91 0.15
CA GLU A 46 -5.76 11.92 1.07
C GLU A 46 -6.82 11.01 0.41
N ASP A 47 -7.49 11.49 -0.64
CA ASP A 47 -8.50 10.73 -1.37
C ASP A 47 -7.90 9.68 -2.31
N PHE A 48 -6.65 9.82 -2.69
CA PHE A 48 -5.99 8.89 -3.60
C PHE A 48 -5.16 7.87 -2.82
N PRO A 49 -5.25 6.57 -3.14
CA PRO A 49 -4.41 5.59 -2.46
C PRO A 49 -2.95 5.75 -2.80
N ARG A 50 -2.10 5.52 -1.81
CA ARG A 50 -0.68 5.25 -2.01
C ARG A 50 -0.52 3.91 -2.72
N LEU A 51 0.30 3.88 -3.76
CA LEU A 51 0.58 2.69 -4.55
C LEU A 51 2.00 2.16 -4.31
N ALA A 52 2.89 3.01 -3.81
CA ALA A 52 4.27 2.65 -3.51
C ALA A 52 4.36 1.49 -2.51
N ALA A 53 5.22 0.53 -2.79
CA ALA A 53 5.44 -0.68 -2.00
C ALA A 53 4.18 -1.54 -1.77
N GLN A 54 3.12 -1.35 -2.56
CA GLN A 54 2.00 -2.28 -2.59
C GLN A 54 2.39 -3.52 -3.40
N HIS A 55 1.82 -4.67 -3.09
CA HIS A 55 2.11 -5.92 -3.80
C HIS A 55 1.77 -5.85 -5.28
N GLU A 56 2.68 -6.33 -6.14
CA GLU A 56 2.53 -6.31 -7.61
C GLU A 56 1.24 -7.04 -8.03
N GLU A 57 1.01 -8.22 -7.50
CA GLU A 57 -0.16 -9.06 -7.82
C GLU A 57 -1.46 -8.39 -7.40
N TYR A 58 -1.46 -7.73 -6.22
CA TYR A 58 -2.63 -6.99 -5.77
C TYR A 58 -2.92 -5.79 -6.65
N LEU A 59 -1.91 -4.99 -7.01
CA LEU A 59 -2.06 -3.86 -7.92
C LEU A 59 -2.57 -4.29 -9.29
N ALA A 60 -1.98 -5.34 -9.87
CA ALA A 60 -2.41 -5.89 -11.16
C ALA A 60 -3.85 -6.41 -11.08
N LYS A 61 -4.22 -7.13 -10.02
CA LYS A 61 -5.60 -7.57 -9.80
C LYS A 61 -6.56 -6.38 -9.74
N GLN A 62 -6.24 -5.33 -8.97
CA GLN A 62 -7.13 -4.17 -8.86
C GLN A 62 -7.31 -3.45 -10.20
N LEU A 63 -6.25 -3.28 -10.99
CA LEU A 63 -6.34 -2.68 -12.32
C LEU A 63 -7.22 -3.52 -13.28
N ARG A 64 -7.07 -4.84 -13.26
CA ARG A 64 -7.94 -5.76 -14.02
C ARG A 64 -9.38 -5.66 -13.56
N ASP A 65 -9.62 -5.64 -12.25
CA ASP A 65 -10.98 -5.53 -11.70
C ASP A 65 -11.67 -4.23 -12.12
N PHE A 66 -10.94 -3.13 -12.14
CA PHE A 66 -11.46 -1.85 -12.65
C PHE A 66 -11.68 -1.89 -14.17
N ARG A 67 -10.73 -2.42 -14.95
CA ARG A 67 -10.85 -2.53 -16.40
C ARG A 67 -12.06 -3.36 -16.83
N ASP A 68 -12.27 -4.48 -16.13
CA ASP A 68 -13.27 -5.49 -16.46
C ASP A 68 -14.63 -5.24 -15.74
N GLY A 69 -14.78 -4.11 -15.03
CA GLY A 69 -16.02 -3.72 -14.37
C GLY A 69 -16.36 -4.49 -13.09
N ARG A 70 -15.43 -5.28 -12.55
CA ARG A 70 -15.61 -5.96 -11.25
C ARG A 70 -15.41 -5.04 -10.05
N ARG A 71 -14.84 -3.87 -10.27
CA ARG A 71 -14.73 -2.80 -9.30
C ARG A 71 -15.10 -1.47 -9.95
N GLU A 72 -16.00 -0.74 -9.33
CA GLU A 72 -16.51 0.54 -9.85
C GLU A 72 -15.74 1.75 -9.31
N GLY A 73 -16.04 2.93 -9.88
CA GLY A 73 -15.52 4.22 -9.47
C GLY A 73 -14.66 4.91 -10.53
N LEU A 74 -13.98 5.98 -10.13
CA LEU A 74 -13.14 6.78 -11.04
C LEU A 74 -12.12 5.92 -11.79
N MET A 75 -11.48 4.98 -11.08
CA MET A 75 -10.47 4.11 -11.65
C MET A 75 -11.00 3.18 -12.74
N ALA A 76 -12.28 2.82 -12.74
CA ALA A 76 -12.87 2.02 -13.82
C ALA A 76 -12.81 2.78 -15.17
N ARG A 77 -12.97 4.11 -15.14
CA ARG A 77 -12.78 4.94 -16.34
C ARG A 77 -11.32 5.05 -16.75
N MET A 78 -10.41 5.19 -15.77
CA MET A 78 -8.97 5.33 -16.01
C MET A 78 -8.32 4.03 -16.50
N ALA A 79 -8.81 2.87 -16.02
CA ALA A 79 -8.31 1.56 -16.39
C ALA A 79 -8.90 1.01 -17.70
N ARG A 80 -9.98 1.64 -18.20
CA ARG A 80 -10.65 1.19 -19.44
C ARG A 80 -9.65 1.13 -20.60
N GLY A 81 -9.59 -0.03 -21.25
CA GLY A 81 -8.75 -0.27 -22.41
C GLY A 81 -7.24 -0.36 -22.09
N LEU A 82 -6.83 -0.45 -20.83
CA LEU A 82 -5.44 -0.75 -20.51
C LEU A 82 -5.09 -2.15 -21.01
N PRO A 83 -4.08 -2.30 -21.88
CA PRO A 83 -3.59 -3.61 -22.27
C PRO A 83 -2.90 -4.30 -21.10
N GLU A 84 -2.83 -5.63 -21.15
CA GLU A 84 -2.32 -6.44 -20.04
C GLU A 84 -0.87 -6.11 -19.71
N GLU A 85 -0.04 -5.85 -20.70
CA GLU A 85 1.36 -5.47 -20.53
C GLU A 85 1.52 -4.13 -19.80
N GLU A 86 0.63 -3.15 -20.02
CA GLU A 86 0.63 -1.90 -19.25
C GLU A 86 0.21 -2.14 -17.80
N ILE A 87 -0.78 -2.98 -17.56
CA ILE A 87 -1.21 -3.35 -16.20
C ILE A 87 -0.05 -3.94 -15.40
N VAL A 88 0.66 -4.89 -15.99
CA VAL A 88 1.83 -5.52 -15.34
C VAL A 88 2.95 -4.51 -15.13
N ALA A 89 3.22 -3.66 -16.12
CA ALA A 89 4.26 -2.64 -16.00
C ALA A 89 3.96 -1.61 -14.91
N ILE A 90 2.70 -1.13 -14.81
CA ILE A 90 2.24 -0.19 -13.76
C ILE A 90 2.37 -0.86 -12.37
N ALA A 91 1.88 -2.08 -12.24
CA ALA A 91 1.89 -2.81 -10.97
C ALA A 91 3.32 -3.03 -10.47
N ARG A 92 4.21 -3.53 -11.33
CA ARG A 92 5.63 -3.73 -11.01
C ARG A 92 6.34 -2.44 -10.66
N TYR A 93 6.09 -1.37 -11.41
CA TYR A 93 6.70 -0.07 -11.15
C TYR A 93 6.37 0.44 -9.75
N TYR A 94 5.10 0.49 -9.38
CA TYR A 94 4.69 0.99 -8.07
C TYR A 94 5.05 0.04 -6.93
N ALA A 95 5.01 -1.26 -7.14
CA ALA A 95 5.43 -2.24 -6.14
C ALA A 95 6.92 -2.09 -5.78
N GLY A 96 7.77 -1.74 -6.75
CA GLY A 96 9.20 -1.49 -6.55
C GLY A 96 9.55 -0.14 -5.94
N GLN A 97 8.58 0.74 -5.67
CA GLN A 97 8.88 2.05 -5.10
C GLN A 97 9.10 1.97 -3.57
N PRO A 98 9.92 2.86 -3.01
CA PRO A 98 10.14 2.90 -1.56
C PRO A 98 8.85 3.23 -0.82
N VAL A 99 8.70 2.66 0.39
CA VAL A 99 7.57 2.98 1.27
C VAL A 99 7.58 4.48 1.60
N PRO A 100 6.49 5.22 1.34
CA PRO A 100 6.40 6.62 1.72
C PRO A 100 6.45 6.79 3.24
N ALA A 101 6.91 7.95 3.72
CA ALA A 101 6.83 8.28 5.13
C ALA A 101 5.35 8.19 5.60
N PRO A 102 5.08 7.60 6.78
CA PRO A 102 3.73 7.55 7.31
C PRO A 102 3.22 8.96 7.59
N ALA A 103 1.90 9.13 7.57
CA ALA A 103 1.27 10.33 8.11
C ALA A 103 1.56 10.38 9.62
N ALA A 104 1.87 11.57 10.16
CA ALA A 104 2.03 11.71 11.59
C ALA A 104 0.68 11.37 12.27
N PRO A 105 0.66 10.51 13.30
CA PRO A 105 -0.57 10.23 14.01
C PRO A 105 -0.99 11.48 14.77
N ALA A 106 -2.02 12.15 14.29
CA ALA A 106 -2.58 13.35 14.91
C ALA A 106 -3.84 13.07 15.73
N SER A 107 -4.21 11.78 15.92
CA SER A 107 -5.53 11.42 16.41
C SER A 107 -5.48 10.62 17.70
N GLU A 108 -6.35 10.98 18.63
CA GLU A 108 -6.62 10.23 19.86
C GLU A 108 -7.24 8.85 19.59
N LEU A 109 -7.67 8.59 18.35
CA LEU A 109 -8.27 7.30 17.95
C LEU A 109 -7.23 6.21 17.64
N VAL A 110 -5.97 6.56 17.46
CA VAL A 110 -4.91 5.58 17.15
C VAL A 110 -4.84 4.41 18.15
N PRO A 111 -4.93 4.60 19.49
CA PRO A 111 -4.95 3.48 20.43
C PRO A 111 -6.17 2.57 20.25
N VAL A 112 -7.35 3.13 19.96
CA VAL A 112 -8.58 2.37 19.68
C VAL A 112 -8.41 1.55 18.41
N GLY A 113 -7.90 2.19 17.34
CA GLY A 113 -7.61 1.52 16.07
C GLY A 113 -6.61 0.38 16.20
N ARG A 114 -5.56 0.60 16.99
CA ARG A 114 -4.56 -0.44 17.30
C ARG A 114 -5.20 -1.63 18.01
N PHE A 115 -6.03 -1.38 19.01
CA PHE A 115 -6.74 -2.43 19.73
C PHE A 115 -7.63 -3.24 18.78
N THR A 116 -8.49 -2.56 18.01
CA THR A 116 -9.39 -3.23 17.05
C THR A 116 -8.61 -4.01 16.00
N TYR A 117 -7.53 -3.44 15.45
CA TYR A 117 -6.69 -4.14 14.46
C TYR A 117 -6.06 -5.42 15.02
N LEU A 118 -5.47 -5.35 16.21
CA LEU A 118 -4.72 -6.45 16.81
C LEU A 118 -5.60 -7.48 17.53
N ARG A 119 -6.78 -7.09 18.04
CA ARG A 119 -7.62 -7.93 18.88
C ARG A 119 -9.01 -8.18 18.33
N GLY A 120 -9.46 -7.35 17.39
CA GLY A 120 -10.86 -7.34 16.97
C GLY A 120 -11.79 -6.74 18.04
N ASN A 121 -13.07 -7.00 17.87
CA ASN A 121 -14.10 -6.66 18.86
C ASN A 121 -15.02 -7.88 19.06
N PRO A 122 -14.87 -8.63 20.14
CA PRO A 122 -15.67 -9.86 20.38
C PRO A 122 -17.16 -9.54 20.58
N TRP A 123 -17.52 -8.35 21.02
CA TRP A 123 -18.90 -7.96 21.26
C TRP A 123 -19.69 -7.75 19.97
N SER A 124 -19.05 -7.21 18.94
CA SER A 124 -19.64 -7.05 17.59
C SER A 124 -19.26 -8.19 16.65
N GLY A 125 -18.42 -9.14 17.09
CA GLY A 125 -17.94 -10.24 16.27
C GLY A 125 -16.94 -9.83 15.19
N VAL A 126 -16.28 -8.68 15.33
CA VAL A 126 -15.18 -8.24 14.45
C VAL A 126 -13.93 -9.07 14.75
N PRO A 127 -13.39 -9.84 13.80
CA PRO A 127 -12.15 -10.58 14.02
C PRO A 127 -10.95 -9.62 14.03
N ALA A 128 -9.83 -10.06 14.61
CA ALA A 128 -8.58 -9.32 14.55
C ALA A 128 -8.11 -9.18 13.09
N CYS A 129 -7.98 -7.96 12.60
CA CYS A 129 -7.59 -7.67 11.21
C CYS A 129 -6.22 -8.26 10.87
N ARG A 130 -5.32 -8.31 11.87
CA ARG A 130 -3.97 -8.87 11.74
C ARG A 130 -3.96 -10.34 11.28
N THR A 131 -5.02 -11.09 11.53
CA THR A 131 -5.10 -12.51 11.17
C THR A 131 -4.95 -12.72 9.66
N CYS A 132 -5.46 -11.80 8.86
CA CYS A 132 -5.35 -11.84 7.39
C CYS A 132 -4.31 -10.84 6.86
N HIS A 133 -4.27 -9.62 7.43
CA HIS A 133 -3.40 -8.55 6.92
C HIS A 133 -2.00 -8.53 7.55
N GLY A 134 -1.71 -9.46 8.47
CA GLY A 134 -0.42 -9.55 9.16
C GLY A 134 -0.29 -8.58 10.34
N GLU A 135 0.62 -8.86 11.26
CA GLU A 135 0.77 -8.07 12.49
C GLU A 135 1.22 -6.63 12.22
N ALA A 136 2.09 -6.45 11.24
CA ALA A 136 2.57 -5.13 10.77
C ALA A 136 1.73 -4.56 9.62
N ALA A 137 0.57 -5.16 9.31
CA ALA A 137 -0.33 -4.72 8.23
C ALA A 137 0.35 -4.68 6.83
N LEU A 138 1.33 -5.54 6.62
CA LEU A 138 2.04 -5.62 5.34
C LEU A 138 1.28 -6.43 4.28
N GLY A 139 0.32 -7.25 4.68
CA GLY A 139 -0.44 -8.09 3.77
C GLY A 139 0.36 -9.23 3.15
N THR A 140 -0.07 -9.67 2.00
CA THR A 140 0.56 -10.71 1.16
C THR A 140 0.35 -10.37 -0.32
N ALA A 141 0.86 -11.17 -1.24
CA ALA A 141 0.65 -10.99 -2.67
C ALA A 141 -0.83 -10.75 -3.07
N LEU A 142 -1.78 -11.40 -2.38
CA LEU A 142 -3.21 -11.27 -2.68
C LEU A 142 -3.96 -10.35 -1.70
N LEU A 143 -3.43 -10.13 -0.51
CA LEU A 143 -4.00 -9.26 0.50
C LEU A 143 -3.20 -7.95 0.57
N PRO A 144 -3.86 -6.78 0.52
CA PRO A 144 -3.13 -5.53 0.39
C PRO A 144 -2.28 -5.21 1.62
N ARG A 145 -1.13 -4.58 1.38
CA ARG A 145 -0.45 -3.77 2.37
C ARG A 145 -1.37 -2.62 2.79
N LEU A 146 -1.63 -2.50 4.08
CA LEU A 146 -2.43 -1.43 4.68
C LEU A 146 -1.57 -0.41 5.44
N ALA A 147 -0.39 -0.85 5.90
CA ALA A 147 0.55 0.01 6.62
C ALA A 147 0.96 1.22 5.77
N GLY A 148 0.83 2.41 6.37
CA GLY A 148 1.17 3.67 5.74
C GLY A 148 0.20 4.14 4.65
N GLN A 149 -0.95 3.50 4.47
CA GLN A 149 -1.97 3.94 3.52
C GLN A 149 -2.74 5.17 4.05
N ASN A 150 -3.27 6.02 3.18
CA ASN A 150 -4.05 7.20 3.56
C ASN A 150 -5.29 6.82 4.37
N ALA A 151 -5.48 7.44 5.52
CA ALA A 151 -6.60 7.14 6.43
C ALA A 151 -7.95 7.38 5.77
N ALA A 152 -8.14 8.51 5.09
CA ALA A 152 -9.39 8.83 4.39
C ALA A 152 -9.71 7.77 3.31
N TYR A 153 -8.70 7.30 2.59
CA TYR A 153 -8.88 6.21 1.61
C TYR A 153 -9.28 4.90 2.30
N LEU A 154 -8.60 4.51 3.38
CA LEU A 154 -8.92 3.27 4.11
C LEU A 154 -10.34 3.30 4.69
N GLU A 155 -10.72 4.39 5.36
CA GLU A 155 -12.07 4.56 5.90
C GLU A 155 -13.13 4.47 4.79
N ARG A 156 -12.89 5.13 3.66
CA ARG A 156 -13.77 5.03 2.50
C ARG A 156 -13.86 3.59 1.98
N GLN A 157 -12.75 2.85 1.90
CA GLN A 157 -12.78 1.46 1.44
C GLN A 157 -13.58 0.56 2.39
N ILE A 158 -13.42 0.69 3.71
CA ILE A 158 -14.23 -0.04 4.70
C ILE A 158 -15.70 0.27 4.47
N ARG A 159 -16.07 1.53 4.31
CA ARG A 159 -17.46 1.95 4.04
C ARG A 159 -17.99 1.40 2.71
N GLU A 160 -17.19 1.39 1.66
CA GLU A 160 -17.58 0.83 0.36
C GLU A 160 -17.83 -0.70 0.45
N PHE A 161 -17.04 -1.43 1.23
CA PHE A 161 -17.31 -2.84 1.53
C PHE A 161 -18.62 -3.01 2.31
N THR A 162 -18.82 -2.24 3.39
CA THR A 162 -20.07 -2.26 4.17
C THR A 162 -21.29 -2.03 3.30
N GLN A 163 -21.21 -1.10 2.35
CA GLN A 163 -22.30 -0.71 1.46
C GLN A 163 -22.43 -1.60 0.21
N ARG A 164 -21.63 -2.66 0.07
CA ARG A 164 -21.53 -3.51 -1.13
C ARG A 164 -21.25 -2.74 -2.43
N LYS A 165 -20.64 -1.55 -2.34
CA LYS A 165 -20.11 -0.81 -3.49
C LYS A 165 -18.77 -1.34 -3.97
N ARG A 166 -18.05 -2.02 -3.09
CA ARG A 166 -16.85 -2.77 -3.40
C ARG A 166 -17.05 -4.23 -3.03
N THR A 167 -16.98 -5.12 -4.03
CA THR A 167 -17.31 -6.55 -3.89
C THR A 167 -16.27 -7.47 -4.51
N ASN A 168 -15.14 -6.92 -4.97
CA ASN A 168 -14.12 -7.66 -5.73
C ASN A 168 -13.15 -8.48 -4.85
N ASP A 169 -13.58 -8.87 -3.65
CA ASP A 169 -12.83 -9.61 -2.62
C ASP A 169 -13.53 -10.92 -2.19
N ASN A 170 -14.49 -11.39 -2.97
CA ASN A 170 -15.35 -12.52 -2.64
C ASN A 170 -16.14 -12.31 -1.33
N GLU A 171 -16.56 -11.08 -1.07
CA GLU A 171 -17.37 -10.65 0.08
C GLU A 171 -16.73 -10.80 1.47
N VAL A 172 -15.50 -11.24 1.57
CA VAL A 172 -14.82 -11.43 2.86
C VAL A 172 -14.78 -10.12 3.66
N MET A 173 -14.37 -9.04 3.04
CA MET A 173 -14.30 -7.74 3.71
C MET A 173 -15.67 -7.15 4.00
N HIS A 174 -16.71 -7.46 3.20
CA HIS A 174 -18.07 -7.04 3.49
C HIS A 174 -18.54 -7.63 4.84
N VAL A 175 -18.42 -8.93 5.03
CA VAL A 175 -18.83 -9.63 6.26
C VAL A 175 -18.13 -9.08 7.51
N ILE A 176 -16.90 -8.62 7.36
CA ILE A 176 -16.12 -8.01 8.45
C ILE A 176 -16.50 -6.55 8.65
N ALA A 177 -16.55 -5.78 7.56
CA ALA A 177 -16.77 -4.34 7.59
C ALA A 177 -18.18 -3.95 8.10
N GLU A 178 -19.20 -4.75 7.80
CA GLU A 178 -20.57 -4.51 8.28
C GLU A 178 -20.72 -4.57 9.82
N ARG A 179 -19.76 -5.19 10.51
CA ARG A 179 -19.72 -5.32 11.98
C ARG A 179 -18.97 -4.20 12.66
N LEU A 180 -18.23 -3.40 11.90
CA LEU A 180 -17.49 -2.24 12.42
C LEU A 180 -18.45 -1.06 12.60
N THR A 181 -18.37 -0.41 13.75
CA THR A 181 -18.94 0.92 13.89
C THR A 181 -18.16 1.95 13.07
N ALA A 182 -18.77 3.08 12.74
CA ALA A 182 -18.08 4.16 12.02
C ALA A 182 -16.84 4.67 12.79
N LEU A 183 -16.91 4.69 14.12
CA LEU A 183 -15.79 5.06 14.95
C LEU A 183 -14.63 4.06 14.86
N GLU A 184 -14.92 2.77 14.93
CA GLU A 184 -13.89 1.71 14.79
C GLU A 184 -13.26 1.73 13.40
N ALA A 185 -14.05 1.89 12.35
CA ALA A 185 -13.57 1.98 10.97
C ALA A 185 -12.58 3.14 10.80
N ARG A 186 -12.95 4.33 11.31
CA ARG A 186 -12.08 5.51 11.32
C ARG A 186 -10.83 5.28 12.17
N ALA A 187 -10.98 4.75 13.38
CA ALA A 187 -9.86 4.49 14.29
C ALA A 187 -8.83 3.52 13.68
N VAL A 188 -9.30 2.42 13.07
CA VAL A 188 -8.44 1.46 12.36
C VAL A 188 -7.73 2.12 11.18
N ALA A 189 -8.42 2.96 10.40
CA ALA A 189 -7.82 3.68 9.28
C ALA A 189 -6.69 4.63 9.74
N GLU A 190 -6.89 5.38 10.82
CA GLU A 190 -5.89 6.28 11.38
C GLU A 190 -4.69 5.52 11.98
N TYR A 191 -4.93 4.40 12.66
CA TYR A 191 -3.85 3.52 13.13
C TYR A 191 -3.00 3.00 11.98
N LEU A 192 -3.63 2.48 10.93
CA LEU A 192 -2.93 1.92 9.77
C LEU A 192 -2.12 2.97 9.01
N ALA A 193 -2.63 4.21 8.92
CA ALA A 193 -1.93 5.31 8.27
C ALA A 193 -0.65 5.73 9.02
N ALA A 194 -0.59 5.47 10.32
CA ALA A 194 0.58 5.75 11.17
C ALA A 194 1.67 4.66 11.10
N LEU A 195 1.37 3.48 10.54
CA LEU A 195 2.35 2.39 10.42
C LEU A 195 3.32 2.60 9.24
N ARG A 196 4.48 1.92 9.31
CA ARG A 196 5.49 1.89 8.25
C ARG A 196 5.51 0.57 7.49
#